data_f0cc6b7f04810d50d23cca4cb2c046b3
#
_entry.id   f0cc6b7f04810d50d23cca4cb2c046b3
#
_cell.length_a   1.000
_cell.length_b   1.000
_cell.length_c   1.000
_cell.angle_alpha   90.00
_cell.angle_beta   90.00
_cell.angle_gamma   90.00
#
_symmetry.space_group_name_H-M   'P 1'
#
loop_
_entity.id
_entity.type
_entity.pdbx_description
1 polymer ?
#
loop_
_entity_poly.entity_id
_entity_poly.type
_entity_poly.pdbx_seq_one_letter_code
_entity_poly.pdbx_strand_id
1 'polypeptide(L)'
;MPEVHAILSASSSKRWLNCTPSARLEQNFPNESSVYAEEGAAAHALGEYKLRKYLHERVRRPTSEFDTDEMDANTDIYAEYIISTVERIKETCPHPLVMVEERLDYSYLVPQGFGTGDCVIIADGTLYVMDYKNGKGVFVSCDHNPQMMLYALGAYHAYGYLYSITKVAMTIIQPRLENISTFECSVEELLDWAENYVRPRARLAFEGKGEQVPGDWCRFCRARTSCKACADEALALVKTEFLDLDSGVLADEQEETDATAAYDPDTTAPTFKSPALLSKTDIEKMLPTLNRIESWIEAIFAYVSSEAINHGVCWDGYKVVEGRSKRQFLDPKAVAGAATQAGYTDIYKTEMISLTEFEKLMGKKKFQEVLGEFVVKPPGKLVLVPDSDPRPAVDLDTATDEFTSLE
;
A
#
# COMPACT_ATOMS: atom_id res chain seq x y z
N MET A 1 -6.09 -23.14 -1.26
CA MET A 1 -6.86 -22.79 -0.06
C MET A 1 -6.56 -21.34 0.21
N PRO A 2 -7.50 -20.47 0.62
CA PRO A 2 -7.13 -19.12 1.00
C PRO A 2 -6.11 -19.20 2.14
N GLU A 3 -5.00 -18.52 2.00
CA GLU A 3 -3.99 -18.42 3.06
C GLU A 3 -4.64 -17.79 4.28
N VAL A 4 -4.66 -18.54 5.38
CA VAL A 4 -5.16 -18.02 6.65
C VAL A 4 -4.08 -17.09 7.19
N HIS A 5 -4.25 -15.80 6.98
CA HIS A 5 -3.36 -14.81 7.58
C HIS A 5 -3.59 -14.76 9.10
N ALA A 6 -2.51 -14.72 9.86
CA ALA A 6 -2.59 -14.49 11.30
C ALA A 6 -3.23 -13.13 11.59
N ILE A 7 -4.12 -13.06 12.59
CA ILE A 7 -4.72 -11.78 13.02
C ILE A 7 -3.63 -10.78 13.40
N LEU A 8 -2.61 -11.26 14.11
CA LEU A 8 -1.42 -10.51 14.47
C LEU A 8 -0.25 -10.92 13.56
N SER A 9 -0.38 -10.64 12.26
CA SER A 9 0.67 -10.97 11.30
C SER A 9 1.92 -10.10 11.52
N ALA A 10 3.09 -10.63 11.17
CA ALA A 10 4.34 -9.89 11.24
C ALA A 10 4.33 -8.64 10.34
N SER A 11 3.78 -8.73 9.14
CA SER A 11 3.69 -7.60 8.20
C SER A 11 2.84 -6.44 8.71
N SER A 12 1.86 -6.71 9.61
CA SER A 12 1.04 -5.67 10.25
C SER A 12 1.54 -5.27 11.65
N SER A 13 2.67 -5.79 12.09
CA SER A 13 3.15 -5.66 13.47
C SER A 13 3.39 -4.22 13.90
N LYS A 14 3.95 -3.37 13.02
CA LYS A 14 4.11 -1.94 13.30
C LYS A 14 2.78 -1.31 13.72
N ARG A 15 1.66 -1.74 13.15
CA ARG A 15 0.34 -1.20 13.47
C ARG A 15 -0.20 -1.75 14.78
N TRP A 16 -0.33 -3.08 14.93
CA TRP A 16 -0.94 -3.64 16.13
C TRP A 16 -0.07 -3.52 17.40
N LEU A 17 1.23 -3.32 17.27
CA LEU A 17 2.10 -2.99 18.39
C LEU A 17 1.90 -1.56 18.91
N ASN A 18 1.59 -0.61 18.03
CA ASN A 18 1.41 0.79 18.40
C ASN A 18 -0.07 1.15 18.68
N CYS A 19 -1.00 0.58 17.92
CA CYS A 19 -2.44 0.74 18.10
C CYS A 19 -3.05 -0.65 18.32
N THR A 20 -3.05 -1.12 19.57
CA THR A 20 -3.45 -2.50 19.90
C THR A 20 -4.89 -2.84 19.49
N PRO A 21 -5.90 -1.95 19.54
CA PRO A 21 -7.25 -2.27 19.06
C PRO A 21 -7.33 -2.49 17.55
N SER A 22 -6.36 -1.99 16.76
CA SER A 22 -6.45 -2.00 15.30
C SER A 22 -6.65 -3.38 14.69
N ALA A 23 -6.00 -4.42 15.24
CA ALA A 23 -6.08 -5.79 14.73
C ALA A 23 -7.52 -6.35 14.74
N ARG A 24 -8.31 -6.01 15.74
CA ARG A 24 -9.71 -6.41 15.83
C ARG A 24 -10.64 -5.46 15.09
N LEU A 25 -10.34 -4.16 15.12
CA LEU A 25 -11.12 -3.18 14.35
C LEU A 25 -11.11 -3.49 12.86
N GLU A 26 -9.96 -3.84 12.29
CA GLU A 26 -9.81 -4.15 10.87
C GLU A 26 -10.62 -5.38 10.42
N GLN A 27 -10.99 -6.30 11.33
CA GLN A 27 -11.81 -7.45 11.00
C GLN A 27 -13.23 -7.09 10.59
N ASN A 28 -13.70 -5.89 10.94
CA ASN A 28 -15.02 -5.39 10.57
C ASN A 28 -15.03 -4.75 9.16
N PHE A 29 -13.90 -4.70 8.48
CA PHE A 29 -13.76 -4.09 7.16
C PHE A 29 -13.30 -5.13 6.13
N PRO A 30 -13.75 -5.01 4.86
CA PRO A 30 -13.33 -5.91 3.80
C PRO A 30 -11.80 -6.00 3.69
N ASN A 31 -11.30 -7.17 3.37
CA ASN A 31 -9.89 -7.39 3.07
C ASN A 31 -9.74 -7.56 1.56
N GLU A 32 -9.75 -6.46 0.84
CA GLU A 32 -9.57 -6.47 -0.61
C GLU A 32 -8.08 -6.50 -0.93
N SER A 33 -7.68 -7.41 -1.83
CA SER A 33 -6.33 -7.40 -2.38
C SER A 33 -6.18 -6.18 -3.28
N SER A 34 -5.08 -5.47 -3.14
CA SER A 34 -4.75 -4.40 -4.09
C SER A 34 -3.87 -4.96 -5.22
N VAL A 35 -3.93 -4.34 -6.39
CA VAL A 35 -3.03 -4.66 -7.53
C VAL A 35 -1.55 -4.64 -7.09
N TYR A 36 -1.18 -3.75 -6.18
CA TYR A 36 0.18 -3.68 -5.62
C TYR A 36 0.52 -4.90 -4.74
N ALA A 37 -0.45 -5.44 -4.01
CA ALA A 37 -0.24 -6.65 -3.21
C ALA A 37 -0.09 -7.88 -4.11
N GLU A 38 -0.84 -7.96 -5.20
CA GLU A 38 -0.75 -9.02 -6.19
C GLU A 38 0.57 -8.96 -6.97
N GLU A 39 1.00 -7.75 -7.40
CA GLU A 39 2.32 -7.51 -7.98
C GLU A 39 3.44 -7.94 -7.01
N GLY A 40 3.30 -7.58 -5.72
CA GLY A 40 4.23 -7.98 -4.68
C GLY A 40 4.32 -9.48 -4.52
N ALA A 41 3.20 -10.19 -4.46
CA ALA A 41 3.16 -11.65 -4.37
C ALA A 41 3.82 -12.34 -5.59
N ALA A 42 3.58 -11.81 -6.80
CA ALA A 42 4.24 -12.30 -8.01
C ALA A 42 5.77 -12.12 -7.95
N ALA A 43 6.23 -10.98 -7.44
CA ALA A 43 7.66 -10.70 -7.28
C ALA A 43 8.31 -11.62 -6.23
N HIS A 44 7.66 -11.88 -5.08
CA HIS A 44 8.14 -12.86 -4.09
C HIS A 44 8.25 -14.25 -4.70
N ALA A 45 7.22 -14.72 -5.43
CA ALA A 45 7.26 -16.03 -6.09
C ALA A 45 8.42 -16.15 -7.11
N LEU A 46 8.73 -15.05 -7.81
CA LEU A 46 9.86 -15.03 -8.75
C LEU A 46 11.21 -15.02 -8.01
N GLY A 47 11.34 -14.29 -6.92
CA GLY A 47 12.51 -14.29 -6.05
C GLY A 47 12.76 -15.67 -5.43
N GLU A 48 11.71 -16.29 -4.87
CA GLU A 48 11.74 -17.66 -4.37
C GLU A 48 12.24 -18.64 -5.42
N TYR A 49 11.68 -18.59 -6.64
CA TYR A 49 12.12 -19.43 -7.75
C TYR A 49 13.62 -19.30 -8.00
N LYS A 50 14.16 -18.09 -8.03
CA LYS A 50 15.59 -17.83 -8.29
C LYS A 50 16.49 -18.42 -7.19
N LEU A 51 16.10 -18.25 -5.92
CA LEU A 51 16.84 -18.80 -4.79
C LEU A 51 16.79 -20.35 -4.75
N ARG A 52 15.60 -20.94 -4.94
CA ARG A 52 15.45 -22.41 -4.97
C ARG A 52 16.24 -23.03 -6.14
N LYS A 53 16.31 -22.33 -7.27
CA LYS A 53 17.15 -22.75 -8.40
C LYS A 53 18.65 -22.73 -8.05
N TYR A 54 19.12 -21.68 -7.33
CA TYR A 54 20.50 -21.67 -6.80
C TYR A 54 20.75 -22.83 -5.83
N LEU A 55 19.79 -23.18 -5.00
CA LEU A 55 19.86 -24.32 -4.09
C LEU A 55 19.71 -25.69 -4.78
N HIS A 56 19.68 -25.72 -6.12
CA HIS A 56 19.52 -26.92 -6.95
C HIS A 56 18.18 -27.67 -6.75
N GLU A 57 17.16 -26.98 -6.28
CA GLU A 57 15.82 -27.55 -6.16
C GLU A 57 15.10 -27.62 -7.53
N ARG A 58 14.23 -28.61 -7.68
CA ARG A 58 13.42 -28.76 -8.91
C ARG A 58 12.19 -27.87 -8.82
N VAL A 59 12.28 -26.68 -9.35
CA VAL A 59 11.18 -25.70 -9.36
C VAL A 59 10.88 -25.25 -10.79
N ARG A 60 9.63 -24.79 -11.02
CA ARG A 60 9.21 -24.15 -12.26
C ARG A 60 9.17 -22.65 -12.07
N ARG A 61 9.60 -21.88 -13.08
CA ARG A 61 9.41 -20.44 -13.07
C ARG A 61 7.92 -20.12 -12.95
N PRO A 62 7.50 -19.32 -11.98
CA PRO A 62 6.12 -18.83 -11.91
C PRO A 62 5.83 -17.94 -13.11
N THR A 63 4.57 -17.86 -13.51
CA THR A 63 4.07 -16.95 -14.54
C THR A 63 3.00 -16.05 -13.93
N SER A 64 3.05 -14.76 -14.24
CA SER A 64 2.09 -13.77 -13.74
C SER A 64 1.81 -12.75 -14.83
N GLU A 65 0.68 -12.08 -14.76
CA GLU A 65 0.38 -10.90 -15.59
C GLU A 65 1.27 -9.70 -15.25
N PHE A 66 1.95 -9.73 -14.10
CA PHE A 66 2.91 -8.72 -13.66
C PHE A 66 4.35 -9.00 -14.12
N ASP A 67 4.60 -10.08 -14.88
CA ASP A 67 5.93 -10.40 -15.38
C ASP A 67 6.43 -9.29 -16.32
N THR A 68 7.48 -8.59 -15.88
CA THR A 68 8.15 -7.52 -16.63
C THR A 68 9.67 -7.67 -16.51
N ASP A 69 10.42 -7.08 -17.43
CA ASP A 69 11.88 -7.03 -17.35
C ASP A 69 12.33 -6.28 -16.07
N GLU A 70 11.58 -5.27 -15.63
CA GLU A 70 11.85 -4.56 -14.36
C GLU A 70 11.69 -5.49 -13.15
N MET A 71 10.64 -6.29 -13.09
CA MET A 71 10.44 -7.25 -12.00
C MET A 71 11.53 -8.32 -12.00
N ASP A 72 11.91 -8.81 -13.17
CA ASP A 72 12.98 -9.81 -13.30
C ASP A 72 14.32 -9.25 -12.81
N ALA A 73 14.69 -8.03 -13.22
CA ALA A 73 15.90 -7.34 -12.77
C ALA A 73 15.90 -7.07 -11.25
N ASN A 74 14.78 -6.60 -10.67
CA ASN A 74 14.68 -6.36 -9.24
C ASN A 74 14.79 -7.63 -8.40
N THR A 75 14.20 -8.72 -8.88
CA THR A 75 14.31 -10.03 -8.22
C THR A 75 15.69 -10.66 -8.43
N ASP A 76 16.43 -10.31 -9.49
CA ASP A 76 17.85 -10.66 -9.63
C ASP A 76 18.70 -9.99 -8.56
N ILE A 77 18.53 -8.68 -8.33
CA ILE A 77 19.24 -7.95 -7.27
C ILE A 77 19.00 -8.59 -5.89
N TYR A 78 17.75 -8.96 -5.60
CA TYR A 78 17.41 -9.68 -4.36
C TYR A 78 18.12 -11.02 -4.26
N ALA A 79 18.01 -11.85 -5.29
CA ALA A 79 18.59 -13.19 -5.29
C ALA A 79 20.14 -13.13 -5.24
N GLU A 80 20.77 -12.23 -5.99
CA GLU A 80 22.24 -12.04 -6.02
C GLU A 80 22.77 -11.57 -4.66
N TYR A 81 22.06 -10.69 -3.97
CA TYR A 81 22.45 -10.28 -2.62
C TYR A 81 22.48 -11.45 -1.64
N ILE A 82 21.43 -12.29 -1.66
CA ILE A 82 21.36 -13.47 -0.80
C ILE A 82 22.42 -14.50 -1.19
N ILE A 83 22.57 -14.80 -2.48
CA ILE A 83 23.58 -15.74 -2.98
C ILE A 83 24.98 -15.28 -2.58
N SER A 84 25.32 -14.01 -2.79
CA SER A 84 26.64 -13.47 -2.42
C SER A 84 26.88 -13.54 -0.91
N THR A 85 25.83 -13.35 -0.10
CA THR A 85 25.90 -13.51 1.35
C THR A 85 26.14 -14.96 1.76
N VAL A 86 25.43 -15.92 1.13
CA VAL A 86 25.64 -17.35 1.38
C VAL A 86 27.05 -17.78 0.97
N GLU A 87 27.55 -17.35 -0.19
CA GLU A 87 28.92 -17.70 -0.63
C GLU A 87 29.99 -17.13 0.31
N ARG A 88 29.81 -15.90 0.79
CA ARG A 88 30.69 -15.31 1.81
C ARG A 88 30.64 -16.08 3.12
N ILE A 89 29.47 -16.52 3.57
CA ILE A 89 29.32 -17.35 4.78
C ILE A 89 30.01 -18.69 4.63
N LYS A 90 29.97 -19.29 3.44
CA LYS A 90 30.64 -20.58 3.17
C LYS A 90 32.16 -20.53 3.32
N GLU A 91 32.77 -19.37 3.27
CA GLU A 91 34.22 -19.22 3.52
C GLU A 91 34.60 -19.62 4.96
N THR A 92 33.70 -19.38 5.94
CA THR A 92 33.89 -19.72 7.36
C THR A 92 33.05 -20.92 7.80
N CYS A 93 31.83 -21.05 7.30
CA CYS A 93 30.88 -22.11 7.58
C CYS A 93 30.52 -22.84 6.27
N PRO A 94 31.20 -23.94 5.90
CA PRO A 94 31.01 -24.60 4.60
C PRO A 94 29.57 -25.11 4.34
N HIS A 95 28.78 -25.34 5.37
CA HIS A 95 27.43 -25.89 5.30
C HIS A 95 26.43 -25.04 6.11
N PRO A 96 26.17 -23.78 5.69
CA PRO A 96 25.15 -22.99 6.33
C PRO A 96 23.77 -23.62 6.09
N LEU A 97 22.86 -23.52 7.07
CA LEU A 97 21.47 -23.86 6.84
C LEU A 97 20.80 -22.68 6.12
N VAL A 98 20.27 -22.91 4.92
CA VAL A 98 19.58 -21.90 4.12
C VAL A 98 18.15 -22.38 3.88
N MET A 99 17.18 -21.57 4.25
CA MET A 99 15.74 -21.85 4.11
C MET A 99 15.08 -20.71 3.34
N VAL A 100 14.21 -21.05 2.40
CA VAL A 100 13.50 -20.10 1.52
C VAL A 100 12.01 -20.28 1.72
N GLU A 101 11.26 -19.19 1.90
CA GLU A 101 9.82 -19.18 2.20
C GLU A 101 9.51 -20.07 3.42
N GLU A 102 10.27 -19.84 4.50
CA GLU A 102 10.15 -20.63 5.71
C GLU A 102 9.02 -20.13 6.60
N ARG A 103 8.14 -21.06 7.01
CA ARG A 103 7.08 -20.76 7.98
C ARG A 103 7.65 -20.58 9.38
N LEU A 104 7.51 -19.38 9.91
CA LEU A 104 8.04 -18.97 11.20
C LEU A 104 6.90 -18.83 12.21
N ASP A 105 6.88 -19.71 13.21
CA ASP A 105 5.87 -19.73 14.27
C ASP A 105 6.40 -18.97 15.49
N TYR A 106 5.74 -17.87 15.83
CA TYR A 106 5.99 -17.09 17.04
C TYR A 106 4.74 -17.05 17.96
N SER A 107 3.86 -18.06 17.83
CA SER A 107 2.61 -18.16 18.62
C SER A 107 2.81 -18.31 20.11
N TYR A 108 3.99 -18.75 20.55
CA TYR A 108 4.39 -18.82 21.95
C TYR A 108 4.46 -17.42 22.60
N LEU A 109 4.64 -16.38 21.80
CA LEU A 109 4.75 -14.99 22.20
C LEU A 109 3.51 -14.18 21.80
N VAL A 110 3.06 -14.31 20.57
CA VAL A 110 1.96 -13.57 19.94
C VAL A 110 0.82 -14.55 19.67
N PRO A 111 -0.35 -14.43 20.31
CA PRO A 111 -1.43 -15.40 20.13
C PRO A 111 -1.78 -15.64 18.67
N GLN A 112 -1.72 -16.90 18.21
CA GLN A 112 -1.92 -17.32 16.82
C GLN A 112 -0.97 -16.63 15.82
N GLY A 113 0.18 -16.14 16.28
CA GLY A 113 1.16 -15.42 15.47
C GLY A 113 2.03 -16.39 14.67
N PHE A 114 2.07 -16.18 13.36
CA PHE A 114 3.00 -16.82 12.42
C PHE A 114 3.19 -15.93 11.20
N GLY A 115 4.21 -16.24 10.44
CA GLY A 115 4.47 -15.61 9.16
C GLY A 115 5.37 -16.46 8.29
N THR A 116 5.70 -16.01 7.11
CA THR A 116 6.66 -16.65 6.20
C THR A 116 7.82 -15.69 6.02
N GLY A 117 9.03 -16.16 6.30
CA GLY A 117 10.26 -15.42 6.05
C GLY A 117 10.82 -15.79 4.68
N ASP A 118 11.12 -14.81 3.86
CA ASP A 118 11.54 -15.01 2.47
C ASP A 118 12.85 -15.81 2.39
N CYS A 119 13.83 -15.45 3.24
CA CYS A 119 15.06 -16.21 3.38
C CYS A 119 15.59 -16.16 4.81
N VAL A 120 15.92 -17.33 5.35
CA VAL A 120 16.54 -17.50 6.68
C VAL A 120 17.82 -18.29 6.52
N ILE A 121 18.93 -17.79 7.10
CA ILE A 121 20.23 -18.48 7.07
C ILE A 121 20.74 -18.61 8.50
N ILE A 122 21.27 -19.78 8.85
CA ILE A 122 21.92 -20.01 10.14
C ILE A 122 23.35 -20.50 9.90
N ALA A 123 24.30 -19.75 10.46
CA ALA A 123 25.73 -20.04 10.33
C ALA A 123 26.52 -19.37 11.45
N ASP A 124 27.55 -20.04 11.97
CA ASP A 124 28.53 -19.50 12.90
C ASP A 124 27.92 -18.69 14.07
N GLY A 125 26.85 -19.23 14.68
CA GLY A 125 26.17 -18.57 15.81
C GLY A 125 25.36 -17.34 15.44
N THR A 126 25.20 -17.05 14.15
CA THR A 126 24.39 -15.93 13.63
C THR A 126 23.17 -16.44 12.90
N LEU A 127 22.02 -15.85 13.20
CA LEU A 127 20.75 -16.01 12.48
C LEU A 127 20.57 -14.81 11.54
N TYR A 128 20.50 -15.07 10.25
CA TYR A 128 20.21 -14.06 9.22
C TYR A 128 18.74 -14.22 8.79
N VAL A 129 18.02 -13.11 8.76
CA VAL A 129 16.64 -13.03 8.24
C VAL A 129 16.62 -11.96 7.16
N MET A 130 16.22 -12.34 5.96
CA MET A 130 16.21 -11.44 4.81
C MET A 130 14.81 -11.39 4.20
N ASP A 131 14.35 -10.20 3.86
CA ASP A 131 13.00 -9.94 3.38
C ASP A 131 13.05 -9.04 2.14
N TYR A 132 12.32 -9.42 1.12
CA TYR A 132 12.18 -8.69 -0.14
C TYR A 132 11.01 -7.71 -0.09
N LYS A 133 11.23 -6.50 -0.54
CA LYS A 133 10.19 -5.48 -0.67
C LYS A 133 10.11 -4.96 -2.10
N ASN A 134 9.07 -5.34 -2.84
CA ASN A 134 8.86 -4.92 -4.23
C ASN A 134 8.31 -3.48 -4.36
N GLY A 135 7.73 -2.92 -3.28
CA GLY A 135 7.08 -1.62 -3.32
C GLY A 135 8.04 -0.44 -3.52
N LYS A 136 7.61 0.57 -4.32
CA LYS A 136 8.33 1.83 -4.55
C LYS A 136 7.72 3.04 -3.86
N GLY A 137 6.57 2.87 -3.21
CA GLY A 137 5.83 4.00 -2.61
C GLY A 137 6.18 4.31 -1.17
N VAL A 138 6.83 3.38 -0.45
CA VAL A 138 7.19 3.54 0.97
C VAL A 138 8.55 2.93 1.21
N PHE A 139 9.46 3.75 1.72
CA PHE A 139 10.76 3.28 2.19
C PHE A 139 10.59 2.42 3.45
N VAL A 140 11.20 1.24 3.47
CA VAL A 140 11.13 0.31 4.61
C VAL A 140 12.53 0.16 5.19
N SER A 141 12.76 0.73 6.38
CA SER A 141 14.00 0.54 7.14
C SER A 141 13.99 -0.80 7.84
N CYS A 142 15.15 -1.44 7.91
CA CYS A 142 15.37 -2.62 8.74
C CYS A 142 15.60 -2.27 10.22
N ASP A 143 15.99 -1.03 10.52
CA ASP A 143 16.29 -0.60 11.87
C ASP A 143 15.09 -0.77 12.81
N HIS A 144 15.24 -1.64 13.81
CA HIS A 144 14.20 -2.03 14.78
C HIS A 144 12.87 -2.40 14.11
N ASN A 145 12.91 -3.00 12.91
CA ASN A 145 11.72 -3.35 12.16
C ASN A 145 10.98 -4.52 12.84
N PRO A 146 9.76 -4.32 13.35
CA PRO A 146 9.06 -5.35 14.12
C PRO A 146 8.67 -6.58 13.30
N GLN A 147 8.47 -6.46 11.98
CA GLN A 147 8.24 -7.63 11.11
C GLN A 147 9.46 -8.53 11.11
N MET A 148 10.64 -7.95 10.89
CA MET A 148 11.91 -8.66 10.83
C MET A 148 12.25 -9.30 12.19
N MET A 149 12.03 -8.55 13.28
CA MET A 149 12.26 -9.04 14.63
C MET A 149 11.32 -10.20 15.00
N LEU A 150 10.05 -10.18 14.59
CA LEU A 150 9.12 -11.30 14.80
C LEU A 150 9.51 -12.54 13.97
N TYR A 151 9.99 -12.34 12.75
CA TYR A 151 10.53 -13.45 11.96
C TYR A 151 11.77 -14.05 12.62
N ALA A 152 12.67 -13.20 13.11
CA ALA A 152 13.84 -13.65 13.85
C ALA A 152 13.47 -14.43 15.12
N LEU A 153 12.45 -14.00 15.87
CA LEU A 153 11.92 -14.73 17.04
C LEU A 153 11.35 -16.08 16.65
N GLY A 154 10.58 -16.17 15.57
CA GLY A 154 10.05 -17.45 15.08
C GLY A 154 11.16 -18.42 14.66
N ALA A 155 12.14 -17.92 13.92
CA ALA A 155 13.31 -18.72 13.52
C ALA A 155 14.17 -19.14 14.74
N TYR A 156 14.41 -18.22 15.67
CA TYR A 156 15.13 -18.56 16.91
C TYR A 156 14.38 -19.59 17.77
N HIS A 157 13.07 -19.47 17.86
CA HIS A 157 12.25 -20.46 18.57
C HIS A 157 12.35 -21.86 17.94
N ALA A 158 12.36 -21.94 16.62
CA ALA A 158 12.42 -23.21 15.89
C ALA A 158 13.82 -23.85 15.93
N TYR A 159 14.87 -23.04 15.86
CA TYR A 159 16.23 -23.53 15.61
C TYR A 159 17.25 -23.20 16.71
N GLY A 160 16.95 -22.28 17.63
CA GLY A 160 17.88 -21.77 18.62
C GLY A 160 18.43 -22.82 19.58
N TYR A 161 17.68 -23.90 19.85
CA TYR A 161 18.16 -25.00 20.68
C TYR A 161 19.07 -26.01 19.93
N LEU A 162 19.05 -25.98 18.59
CA LEU A 162 19.92 -26.83 17.76
C LEU A 162 21.24 -26.15 17.43
N TYR A 163 21.20 -24.81 17.32
CA TYR A 163 22.34 -24.00 16.94
C TYR A 163 22.62 -22.98 18.05
N SER A 164 23.89 -22.81 18.40
CA SER A 164 24.30 -21.84 19.43
C SER A 164 24.20 -20.41 18.89
N ILE A 165 22.98 -19.96 18.60
CA ILE A 165 22.73 -18.63 18.05
C ILE A 165 22.87 -17.59 19.15
N THR A 166 23.75 -16.60 18.94
CA THR A 166 23.99 -15.48 19.86
C THR A 166 23.74 -14.13 19.21
N LYS A 167 23.74 -14.07 17.88
CA LYS A 167 23.57 -12.86 17.09
C LYS A 167 22.46 -13.04 16.05
N VAL A 168 21.76 -11.95 15.78
CA VAL A 168 20.72 -11.86 14.72
C VAL A 168 21.06 -10.72 13.79
N ALA A 169 21.04 -10.98 12.49
CA ALA A 169 21.22 -10.00 11.44
C ALA A 169 19.97 -10.02 10.54
N MET A 170 19.27 -8.92 10.48
CA MET A 170 18.04 -8.76 9.71
C MET A 170 18.30 -7.82 8.56
N THR A 171 17.88 -8.18 7.34
CA THR A 171 18.09 -7.34 6.15
C THR A 171 16.82 -7.19 5.34
N ILE A 172 16.50 -5.95 4.98
CA ILE A 172 15.45 -5.61 4.01
C ILE A 172 16.13 -5.28 2.69
N ILE A 173 15.66 -5.89 1.61
CA ILE A 173 16.14 -5.69 0.25
C ILE A 173 14.98 -5.11 -0.57
N GLN A 174 15.08 -3.83 -0.93
CA GLN A 174 14.05 -3.07 -1.65
C GLN A 174 14.67 -2.41 -2.90
N PRO A 175 14.88 -3.15 -3.99
CA PRO A 175 15.65 -2.69 -5.14
C PRO A 175 15.07 -1.45 -5.81
N ARG A 176 13.74 -1.34 -5.92
CA ARG A 176 13.05 -0.20 -6.56
C ARG A 176 13.29 1.14 -5.85
N LEU A 177 13.83 1.14 -4.65
CA LEU A 177 14.25 2.33 -3.88
C LEU A 177 15.75 2.32 -3.57
N GLU A 178 16.54 1.47 -4.24
CA GLU A 178 18.00 1.32 -4.01
C GLU A 178 18.33 1.11 -2.53
N ASN A 179 17.42 0.45 -1.79
CA ASN A 179 17.52 0.25 -0.36
C ASN A 179 17.91 -1.19 -0.04
N ILE A 180 19.09 -1.34 0.56
CA ILE A 180 19.49 -2.56 1.25
C ILE A 180 19.93 -2.12 2.64
N SER A 181 19.10 -2.40 3.64
CA SER A 181 19.37 -1.99 5.02
C SER A 181 19.43 -3.19 5.94
N THR A 182 20.42 -3.21 6.82
CA THR A 182 20.63 -4.30 7.79
C THR A 182 20.61 -3.72 9.21
N PHE A 183 19.93 -4.44 10.10
CA PHE A 183 19.95 -4.22 11.54
C PHE A 183 20.45 -5.48 12.24
N GLU A 184 21.37 -5.33 13.15
CA GLU A 184 21.97 -6.41 13.93
C GLU A 184 21.72 -6.19 15.41
N CYS A 185 21.41 -7.27 16.13
CA CYS A 185 21.28 -7.25 17.58
C CYS A 185 21.71 -8.60 18.17
N SER A 186 21.94 -8.63 19.48
CA SER A 186 22.09 -9.89 20.20
C SER A 186 20.76 -10.60 20.36
N VAL A 187 20.81 -11.91 20.57
CA VAL A 187 19.62 -12.70 20.94
C VAL A 187 19.03 -12.20 22.27
N GLU A 188 19.85 -11.74 23.20
CA GLU A 188 19.38 -11.21 24.48
C GLU A 188 18.54 -9.95 24.29
N GLU A 189 18.99 -9.01 23.48
CA GLU A 189 18.22 -7.79 23.12
C GLU A 189 16.92 -8.14 22.41
N LEU A 190 16.94 -9.12 21.49
CA LEU A 190 15.76 -9.56 20.79
C LEU A 190 14.72 -10.19 21.75
N LEU A 191 15.18 -11.01 22.71
CA LEU A 191 14.31 -11.66 23.69
C LEU A 191 13.79 -10.64 24.72
N ASP A 192 14.59 -9.67 25.14
CA ASP A 192 14.14 -8.59 26.02
C ASP A 192 13.00 -7.77 25.36
N TRP A 193 13.17 -7.40 24.11
CA TRP A 193 12.12 -6.74 23.32
C TRP A 193 10.85 -7.61 23.23
N ALA A 194 11.01 -8.91 22.99
CA ALA A 194 9.90 -9.84 22.90
C ALA A 194 9.08 -9.90 24.20
N GLU A 195 9.73 -10.06 25.34
CA GLU A 195 9.06 -10.22 26.62
C GLU A 195 8.48 -8.90 27.16
N ASN A 196 9.25 -7.81 27.07
CA ASN A 196 8.90 -6.55 27.72
C ASN A 196 8.04 -5.62 26.84
N TYR A 197 8.12 -5.77 25.52
CA TYR A 197 7.37 -4.92 24.60
C TYR A 197 6.30 -5.65 23.80
N VAL A 198 6.65 -6.79 23.15
CA VAL A 198 5.72 -7.50 22.26
C VAL A 198 4.63 -8.24 23.04
N ARG A 199 5.01 -9.08 24.01
CA ARG A 199 4.09 -9.96 24.73
C ARG A 199 2.88 -9.21 25.33
N PRO A 200 3.06 -8.14 26.11
CA PRO A 200 1.93 -7.41 26.68
C PRO A 200 1.05 -6.75 25.61
N ARG A 201 1.66 -6.20 24.55
CA ARG A 201 0.92 -5.55 23.45
C ARG A 201 0.17 -6.54 22.57
N ALA A 202 0.78 -7.67 22.26
CA ALA A 202 0.15 -8.76 21.50
C ALA A 202 -1.09 -9.31 22.20
N ARG A 203 -1.05 -9.41 23.53
CA ARG A 203 -2.21 -9.82 24.33
C ARG A 203 -3.35 -8.81 24.21
N LEU A 204 -3.06 -7.52 24.39
CA LEU A 204 -4.04 -6.46 24.23
C LEU A 204 -4.59 -6.43 22.79
N ALA A 205 -3.73 -6.55 21.79
CA ALA A 205 -4.13 -6.55 20.39
C ALA A 205 -5.01 -7.76 20.03
N PHE A 206 -4.69 -8.92 20.54
CA PHE A 206 -5.51 -10.12 20.33
C PHE A 206 -6.89 -10.02 20.98
N GLU A 207 -6.98 -9.35 22.14
CA GLU A 207 -8.25 -9.08 22.82
C GLU A 207 -9.00 -7.86 22.25
N GLY A 208 -8.38 -7.07 21.37
CA GLY A 208 -8.94 -5.82 20.84
C GLY A 208 -9.02 -4.70 21.87
N LYS A 209 -8.16 -4.74 22.88
CA LYS A 209 -8.11 -3.79 23.99
C LYS A 209 -6.96 -2.79 23.86
N GLY A 210 -6.99 -1.75 24.66
CA GLY A 210 -6.01 -0.67 24.68
C GLY A 210 -6.54 0.59 24.00
N GLU A 211 -5.67 1.57 23.84
CA GLU A 211 -6.01 2.86 23.26
C GLU A 211 -5.81 2.85 21.74
N GLN A 212 -6.67 3.58 21.03
CA GLN A 212 -6.47 3.88 19.62
C GLN A 212 -5.41 4.97 19.51
N VAL A 213 -4.24 4.60 19.03
CA VAL A 213 -3.09 5.50 18.87
C VAL A 213 -2.87 5.76 17.39
N PRO A 214 -3.16 6.96 16.88
CA PRO A 214 -2.91 7.31 15.50
C PRO A 214 -1.41 7.49 15.22
N GLY A 215 -1.00 7.28 13.96
CA GLY A 215 0.38 7.41 13.52
C GLY A 215 0.55 6.97 12.06
N ASP A 216 1.81 6.86 11.59
CA ASP A 216 2.13 6.45 10.21
C ASP A 216 1.55 5.08 9.82
N TRP A 217 1.36 4.22 10.81
CA TRP A 217 0.74 2.90 10.63
C TRP A 217 -0.75 2.99 10.25
N CYS A 218 -1.42 4.12 10.43
CA CYS A 218 -2.81 4.34 10.01
C CYS A 218 -2.96 4.32 8.48
N ARG A 219 -1.90 4.62 7.72
CA ARG A 219 -1.91 4.58 6.25
C ARG A 219 -2.42 3.25 5.69
N PHE A 220 -2.09 2.15 6.34
CA PHE A 220 -2.47 0.80 5.93
C PHE A 220 -3.58 0.19 6.79
N CYS A 221 -4.21 0.98 7.66
CA CYS A 221 -5.30 0.52 8.51
C CYS A 221 -6.63 0.58 7.75
N ARG A 222 -7.31 -0.56 7.64
CA ARG A 222 -8.63 -0.64 6.97
C ARG A 222 -9.72 0.14 7.71
N ALA A 223 -9.58 0.31 9.03
CA ALA A 223 -10.51 1.08 9.84
C ALA A 223 -10.27 2.60 9.82
N ARG A 224 -9.24 3.09 9.11
CA ARG A 224 -8.79 4.50 9.19
C ARG A 224 -9.88 5.53 8.85
N THR A 225 -10.76 5.20 7.90
CA THR A 225 -11.84 6.09 7.44
C THR A 225 -12.96 6.28 8.47
N SER A 226 -13.14 5.29 9.37
CA SER A 226 -14.15 5.30 10.44
C SER A 226 -13.51 5.45 11.83
N CYS A 227 -12.20 5.64 11.92
CA CYS A 227 -11.48 5.72 13.17
C CYS A 227 -11.52 7.16 13.72
N LYS A 228 -12.22 7.37 14.84
CA LYS A 228 -12.31 8.69 15.48
C LYS A 228 -10.93 9.22 15.87
N ALA A 229 -10.07 8.42 16.48
CA ALA A 229 -8.73 8.85 16.89
C ALA A 229 -7.88 9.34 15.70
N CYS A 230 -7.97 8.67 14.54
CA CYS A 230 -7.29 9.10 13.32
C CYS A 230 -7.87 10.43 12.79
N ALA A 231 -9.19 10.59 12.84
CA ALA A 231 -9.85 11.81 12.43
C ALA A 231 -9.52 12.98 13.38
N ASP A 232 -9.59 12.76 14.70
CA ASP A 232 -9.28 13.78 15.70
C ASP A 232 -7.82 14.25 15.58
N GLU A 233 -6.87 13.34 15.35
CA GLU A 233 -5.48 13.72 15.11
C GLU A 233 -5.32 14.54 13.83
N ALA A 234 -5.91 14.10 12.71
CA ALA A 234 -5.82 14.83 11.44
C ALA A 234 -6.39 16.24 11.58
N LEU A 235 -7.54 16.40 12.26
CA LEU A 235 -8.14 17.71 12.53
C LEU A 235 -7.32 18.55 13.50
N ALA A 236 -6.72 17.94 14.54
CA ALA A 236 -5.83 18.65 15.45
C ALA A 236 -4.58 19.17 14.75
N LEU A 237 -3.98 18.37 13.84
CA LEU A 237 -2.85 18.80 13.02
C LEU A 237 -3.21 19.99 12.13
N VAL A 238 -4.40 19.98 11.51
CA VAL A 238 -4.89 21.13 10.74
C VAL A 238 -5.03 22.36 11.62
N LYS A 239 -5.61 22.22 12.81
CA LYS A 239 -5.81 23.35 13.74
C LYS A 239 -4.50 23.94 14.22
N THR A 240 -3.55 23.12 14.68
CA THR A 240 -2.27 23.62 15.19
C THR A 240 -1.40 24.25 14.10
N GLU A 241 -1.27 23.62 12.95
CA GLU A 241 -0.37 24.10 11.89
C GLU A 241 -0.95 25.30 11.10
N PHE A 242 -2.26 25.47 11.07
CA PHE A 242 -2.91 26.54 10.29
C PHE A 242 -3.50 27.67 11.15
N LEU A 243 -3.78 27.46 12.45
CA LEU A 243 -4.30 28.49 13.34
C LEU A 243 -3.20 29.24 14.10
N ASP A 244 -2.09 28.58 14.47
CA ASP A 244 -0.97 29.23 15.16
C ASP A 244 -0.18 30.21 14.26
N LEU A 245 -0.39 30.20 12.96
CA LEU A 245 0.20 31.17 12.03
C LEU A 245 -0.45 32.57 12.14
N ASP A 246 -1.55 32.71 12.85
CA ASP A 246 -2.28 33.99 13.00
C ASP A 246 -2.19 34.60 14.42
N SER A 247 -1.63 33.90 15.41
CA SER A 247 -1.49 34.40 16.78
C SER A 247 -0.20 35.22 16.96
N GLY A 248 -0.10 36.34 16.22
CA GLY A 248 0.78 37.45 16.55
C GLY A 248 0.15 38.38 17.60
N VAL A 249 -0.87 37.94 18.34
CA VAL A 249 -1.52 38.69 19.41
C VAL A 249 -1.39 37.92 20.73
N LEU A 250 -0.73 38.56 21.67
CA LEU A 250 -0.46 38.15 23.05
C LEU A 250 -1.68 37.48 23.69
N ALA A 251 -1.45 36.34 24.32
CA ALA A 251 -2.38 35.71 25.22
C ALA A 251 -2.61 36.65 26.42
N ASP A 252 -3.82 37.12 26.58
CA ASP A 252 -4.33 37.56 27.86
C ASP A 252 -5.58 36.73 28.23
N GLU A 253 -5.68 36.47 29.51
CA GLU A 253 -6.39 35.41 30.20
C GLU A 253 -7.90 35.32 29.97
N GLN A 254 -8.39 34.06 30.02
CA GLN A 254 -9.69 33.62 30.54
C GLN A 254 -10.97 34.14 29.88
N GLU A 255 -11.64 33.22 29.17
CA GLU A 255 -13.07 32.99 29.38
C GLU A 255 -13.47 31.63 28.83
N GLU A 256 -13.92 30.75 29.74
CA GLU A 256 -14.67 29.55 29.38
C GLU A 256 -15.99 29.98 28.72
N THR A 257 -16.14 29.76 27.43
CA THR A 257 -17.43 29.85 26.76
C THR A 257 -17.83 28.54 26.15
N ASP A 258 -18.98 28.10 26.61
CA ASP A 258 -19.82 26.99 26.23
C ASP A 258 -19.82 26.72 24.70
N ALA A 259 -19.22 25.58 24.29
CA ALA A 259 -19.07 25.21 22.90
C ALA A 259 -20.32 24.49 22.37
N THR A 260 -21.42 25.23 22.22
CA THR A 260 -22.58 24.84 21.40
C THR A 260 -22.84 25.90 20.33
N ALA A 261 -21.85 26.18 19.49
CA ALA A 261 -22.08 26.95 18.27
C ALA A 261 -22.33 25.95 17.11
N ALA A 262 -23.56 25.97 16.61
CA ALA A 262 -23.93 25.25 15.40
C ALA A 262 -23.04 25.70 14.24
N TYR A 263 -22.54 24.74 13.46
CA TYR A 263 -21.79 24.94 12.22
C TYR A 263 -22.67 25.74 11.25
N ASP A 264 -22.28 26.95 10.92
CA ASP A 264 -22.89 27.75 9.86
C ASP A 264 -22.01 27.69 8.61
N PRO A 265 -22.48 27.06 7.52
CA PRO A 265 -21.70 26.89 6.29
C PRO A 265 -21.42 28.19 5.52
N ASP A 266 -22.05 29.32 5.87
CA ASP A 266 -21.90 30.61 5.19
C ASP A 266 -20.88 31.56 5.83
N THR A 267 -20.26 31.20 6.94
CA THR A 267 -19.19 32.01 7.57
C THR A 267 -17.81 31.59 7.01
N THR A 268 -17.30 32.42 6.13
CA THR A 268 -15.92 32.58 5.66
C THR A 268 -15.03 31.34 5.77
N ALA A 269 -14.81 30.68 4.62
CA ALA A 269 -13.80 29.65 4.48
C ALA A 269 -12.46 30.12 5.10
N PRO A 270 -11.76 29.27 5.86
CA PRO A 270 -10.48 29.63 6.45
C PRO A 270 -9.52 30.09 5.34
N THR A 271 -9.04 31.32 5.45
CA THR A 271 -8.05 31.85 4.52
C THR A 271 -6.68 31.31 4.87
N PHE A 272 -6.22 30.36 4.11
CA PHE A 272 -4.85 29.83 4.25
C PHE A 272 -3.84 30.90 3.79
N LYS A 273 -2.75 31.09 4.55
CA LYS A 273 -1.62 31.91 4.10
C LYS A 273 -1.02 31.31 2.82
N SER A 274 -0.68 32.16 1.86
CA SER A 274 0.05 31.74 0.69
C SER A 274 1.38 31.09 1.08
N PRO A 275 1.81 29.97 0.46
CA PRO A 275 3.11 29.34 0.72
C PRO A 275 4.29 30.31 0.60
N ALA A 276 4.16 31.37 -0.18
CA ALA A 276 5.18 32.42 -0.32
C ALA A 276 5.39 33.27 0.97
N LEU A 277 4.47 33.19 1.92
CA LEU A 277 4.57 33.90 3.21
C LEU A 277 5.10 33.00 4.35
N LEU A 278 5.28 31.71 4.10
CA LEU A 278 5.87 30.77 5.05
C LEU A 278 7.39 30.79 4.92
N SER A 279 8.09 30.66 6.04
CA SER A 279 9.54 30.44 5.98
C SER A 279 9.85 29.03 5.48
N LYS A 280 11.06 28.82 4.94
CA LYS A 280 11.51 27.48 4.55
C LYS A 280 11.40 26.47 5.71
N THR A 281 11.76 26.91 6.92
CA THR A 281 11.73 26.07 8.12
C THR A 281 10.29 25.68 8.51
N ASP A 282 9.32 26.57 8.31
CA ASP A 282 7.92 26.27 8.58
C ASP A 282 7.39 25.24 7.58
N ILE A 283 7.70 25.41 6.28
CA ILE A 283 7.34 24.45 5.25
C ILE A 283 7.96 23.07 5.52
N GLU A 284 9.25 23.01 5.87
CA GLU A 284 9.94 21.74 6.17
C GLU A 284 9.30 20.99 7.36
N LYS A 285 8.85 21.71 8.39
CA LYS A 285 8.14 21.12 9.54
C LYS A 285 6.75 20.60 9.16
N MET A 286 6.07 21.29 8.26
CA MET A 286 4.70 20.94 7.84
C MET A 286 4.66 19.75 6.86
N LEU A 287 5.68 19.55 6.03
CA LEU A 287 5.67 18.54 4.97
C LEU A 287 5.28 17.12 5.45
N PRO A 288 5.83 16.56 6.54
CA PRO A 288 5.45 15.23 7.01
C PRO A 288 3.96 15.16 7.42
N THR A 289 3.47 16.24 8.04
CA THR A 289 2.08 16.37 8.49
C THR A 289 1.12 16.46 7.31
N LEU A 290 1.45 17.26 6.29
CA LEU A 290 0.63 17.41 5.07
C LEU A 290 0.45 16.09 4.34
N ASN A 291 1.50 15.28 4.19
CA ASN A 291 1.40 13.96 3.58
C ASN A 291 0.43 13.02 4.33
N ARG A 292 0.36 13.12 5.66
CA ARG A 292 -0.58 12.34 6.49
C ARG A 292 -2.02 12.80 6.30
N ILE A 293 -2.22 14.12 6.26
CA ILE A 293 -3.54 14.74 6.02
C ILE A 293 -4.03 14.38 4.61
N GLU A 294 -3.20 14.53 3.58
CA GLU A 294 -3.52 14.15 2.20
C GLU A 294 -3.96 12.68 2.12
N SER A 295 -3.17 11.77 2.68
CA SER A 295 -3.50 10.35 2.69
C SER A 295 -4.82 10.04 3.43
N TRP A 296 -5.15 10.79 4.47
CA TRP A 296 -6.42 10.65 5.19
C TRP A 296 -7.59 11.18 4.35
N ILE A 297 -7.44 12.36 3.74
CA ILE A 297 -8.45 12.95 2.85
C ILE A 297 -8.76 12.01 1.69
N GLU A 298 -7.75 11.50 1.00
CA GLU A 298 -7.92 10.53 -0.10
C GLU A 298 -8.68 9.29 0.36
N ALA A 299 -8.38 8.78 1.56
CA ALA A 299 -9.06 7.62 2.10
C ALA A 299 -10.53 7.88 2.40
N ILE A 300 -10.89 9.04 2.95
CA ILE A 300 -12.27 9.42 3.20
C ILE A 300 -13.03 9.50 1.88
N PHE A 301 -12.51 10.19 0.87
CA PHE A 301 -13.17 10.29 -0.44
C PHE A 301 -13.30 8.94 -1.15
N ALA A 302 -12.30 8.07 -1.05
CA ALA A 302 -12.37 6.72 -1.60
C ALA A 302 -13.46 5.89 -0.90
N TYR A 303 -13.54 5.95 0.43
CA TYR A 303 -14.57 5.28 1.21
C TYR A 303 -15.97 5.78 0.86
N VAL A 304 -16.17 7.11 0.89
CA VAL A 304 -17.46 7.76 0.56
C VAL A 304 -17.92 7.39 -0.85
N SER A 305 -17.00 7.40 -1.82
CA SER A 305 -17.28 7.02 -3.21
C SER A 305 -17.64 5.53 -3.33
N SER A 306 -16.91 4.66 -2.63
CA SER A 306 -17.18 3.21 -2.63
C SER A 306 -18.56 2.90 -2.04
N GLU A 307 -18.89 3.50 -0.90
CA GLU A 307 -20.20 3.32 -0.26
C GLU A 307 -21.35 3.82 -1.15
N ALA A 308 -21.16 4.97 -1.80
CA ALA A 308 -22.19 5.51 -2.69
C ALA A 308 -22.38 4.64 -3.94
N ILE A 309 -21.31 4.15 -4.57
CA ILE A 309 -21.35 3.40 -5.83
C ILE A 309 -21.76 1.95 -5.60
N ASN A 310 -21.20 1.28 -4.58
CA ASN A 310 -21.37 -0.16 -4.38
C ASN A 310 -22.54 -0.51 -3.45
N HIS A 311 -22.90 0.41 -2.54
CA HIS A 311 -23.93 0.16 -1.50
C HIS A 311 -25.09 1.16 -1.54
N GLY A 312 -25.08 2.12 -2.50
CA GLY A 312 -26.18 3.08 -2.67
C GLY A 312 -26.34 4.07 -1.51
N VAL A 313 -25.29 4.28 -0.71
CA VAL A 313 -25.33 5.23 0.40
C VAL A 313 -25.42 6.65 -0.14
N CYS A 314 -26.43 7.41 0.27
CA CYS A 314 -26.58 8.82 -0.09
C CYS A 314 -25.80 9.70 0.91
N TRP A 315 -25.06 10.65 0.38
CA TRP A 315 -24.32 11.65 1.14
C TRP A 315 -24.86 13.03 0.81
N ASP A 316 -25.24 13.79 1.83
CA ASP A 316 -25.76 15.15 1.64
C ASP A 316 -24.74 16.01 0.88
N GLY A 317 -25.23 16.72 -0.14
CA GLY A 317 -24.38 17.56 -0.99
C GLY A 317 -23.60 16.81 -2.09
N TYR A 318 -23.72 15.49 -2.22
CA TYR A 318 -23.02 14.67 -3.21
C TYR A 318 -23.96 13.74 -3.98
N LYS A 319 -23.62 13.47 -5.24
CA LYS A 319 -24.33 12.54 -6.11
C LYS A 319 -23.38 11.68 -6.93
N VAL A 320 -23.81 10.48 -7.30
CA VAL A 320 -23.10 9.61 -8.25
C VAL A 320 -23.45 10.02 -9.67
N VAL A 321 -22.43 10.19 -10.51
CA VAL A 321 -22.59 10.51 -11.92
C VAL A 321 -21.66 9.65 -12.76
N GLU A 322 -22.00 9.51 -14.05
CA GLU A 322 -21.10 8.88 -15.01
C GLU A 322 -19.83 9.75 -15.21
N GLY A 323 -18.67 9.14 -15.04
CA GLY A 323 -17.39 9.80 -15.24
C GLY A 323 -17.16 10.19 -16.70
N ARG A 324 -16.17 11.05 -16.94
CA ARG A 324 -15.77 11.39 -18.30
C ARG A 324 -15.10 10.19 -18.96
N SER A 325 -15.68 9.67 -20.03
CA SER A 325 -15.09 8.62 -20.85
C SER A 325 -14.36 9.20 -22.06
N LYS A 326 -13.32 8.52 -22.51
CA LYS A 326 -12.58 8.86 -23.73
C LYS A 326 -13.00 7.92 -24.84
N ARG A 327 -13.17 8.44 -26.07
CA ARG A 327 -13.34 7.61 -27.26
C ARG A 327 -12.11 6.72 -27.43
N GLN A 328 -12.35 5.46 -27.75
CA GLN A 328 -11.29 4.49 -28.00
C GLN A 328 -11.63 3.66 -29.25
N PHE A 329 -10.64 3.05 -29.85
CA PHE A 329 -10.86 2.10 -30.94
C PHE A 329 -11.46 0.80 -30.40
N LEU A 330 -12.52 0.32 -31.05
CA LEU A 330 -13.15 -0.97 -30.72
C LEU A 330 -12.19 -2.12 -31.02
N ASP A 331 -11.59 -2.10 -32.22
CA ASP A 331 -10.60 -3.07 -32.65
C ASP A 331 -9.45 -2.33 -33.39
N PRO A 332 -8.28 -2.18 -32.74
CA PRO A 332 -7.13 -1.51 -33.35
C PRO A 332 -6.64 -2.16 -34.65
N LYS A 333 -6.80 -3.49 -34.82
CA LYS A 333 -6.40 -4.21 -36.05
C LYS A 333 -7.34 -3.89 -37.19
N ALA A 334 -8.65 -3.89 -36.94
CA ALA A 334 -9.65 -3.49 -37.93
C ALA A 334 -9.49 -2.03 -38.37
N VAL A 335 -9.19 -1.12 -37.39
CA VAL A 335 -8.89 0.28 -37.67
C VAL A 335 -7.66 0.43 -38.57
N ALA A 336 -6.57 -0.26 -38.28
CA ALA A 336 -5.37 -0.23 -39.10
C ALA A 336 -5.64 -0.74 -40.54
N GLY A 337 -6.42 -1.79 -40.69
CA GLY A 337 -6.84 -2.32 -41.98
C GLY A 337 -7.67 -1.31 -42.78
N ALA A 338 -8.68 -0.70 -42.16
CA ALA A 338 -9.53 0.31 -42.79
C ALA A 338 -8.74 1.57 -43.19
N ALA A 339 -7.85 2.04 -42.32
CA ALA A 339 -6.98 3.18 -42.61
C ALA A 339 -6.04 2.89 -43.80
N THR A 340 -5.45 1.68 -43.87
CA THR A 340 -4.57 1.27 -44.98
C THR A 340 -5.33 1.18 -46.30
N GLN A 341 -6.55 0.62 -46.31
CA GLN A 341 -7.42 0.59 -47.50
C GLN A 341 -7.82 1.97 -47.99
N ALA A 342 -7.96 2.93 -47.07
CA ALA A 342 -8.23 4.33 -47.36
C ALA A 342 -6.98 5.12 -47.84
N GLY A 343 -5.82 4.45 -47.96
CA GLY A 343 -4.57 5.04 -48.47
C GLY A 343 -3.65 5.65 -47.41
N TYR A 344 -3.90 5.39 -46.12
CA TYR A 344 -3.07 5.87 -45.03
C TYR A 344 -2.15 4.71 -44.56
N THR A 345 -0.88 4.78 -44.92
CA THR A 345 0.11 3.69 -44.60
C THR A 345 1.01 4.04 -43.45
N ASP A 346 1.20 5.31 -43.13
CA ASP A 346 2.04 5.80 -42.02
C ASP A 346 1.20 6.07 -40.78
N ILE A 347 0.59 5.00 -40.23
CA ILE A 347 -0.32 5.05 -39.07
C ILE A 347 0.31 4.53 -37.78
N TYR A 348 1.55 4.06 -37.88
CA TYR A 348 2.33 3.61 -36.73
C TYR A 348 3.53 4.56 -36.52
N LYS A 349 3.78 4.89 -35.26
CA LYS A 349 5.12 5.30 -34.79
C LYS A 349 5.76 4.04 -34.20
N THR A 350 6.25 4.08 -33.00
CA THR A 350 6.57 2.87 -32.23
C THR A 350 5.29 2.14 -31.81
N GLU A 351 4.21 2.92 -31.57
CA GLU A 351 2.84 2.46 -31.34
C GLU A 351 1.90 3.13 -32.36
N MET A 352 0.71 2.55 -32.53
CA MET A 352 -0.30 3.16 -33.40
C MET A 352 -0.66 4.57 -32.86
N ILE A 353 -0.71 5.57 -33.78
CA ILE A 353 -1.04 6.94 -33.41
C ILE A 353 -2.40 7.03 -32.72
N SER A 354 -2.56 8.02 -31.83
CA SER A 354 -3.77 8.23 -31.05
C SER A 354 -4.96 8.63 -31.94
N LEU A 355 -6.17 8.40 -31.41
CA LEU A 355 -7.43 8.80 -32.06
C LEU A 355 -7.43 10.28 -32.50
N THR A 356 -6.93 11.17 -31.65
CA THR A 356 -6.81 12.61 -31.96
C THR A 356 -5.81 12.91 -33.09
N GLU A 357 -4.74 12.14 -33.20
CA GLU A 357 -3.77 12.25 -34.26
C GLU A 357 -4.33 11.71 -35.58
N PHE A 358 -5.14 10.64 -35.54
CA PHE A 358 -5.90 10.17 -36.70
C PHE A 358 -6.90 11.22 -37.19
N GLU A 359 -7.64 11.90 -36.30
CA GLU A 359 -8.56 12.99 -36.70
C GLU A 359 -7.79 14.15 -37.36
N LYS A 360 -6.59 14.47 -36.89
CA LYS A 360 -5.73 15.50 -37.52
C LYS A 360 -5.20 15.04 -38.87
N LEU A 361 -4.78 13.78 -39.01
CA LEU A 361 -4.21 13.20 -40.22
C LEU A 361 -5.24 13.11 -41.35
N MET A 362 -6.44 12.64 -41.07
CA MET A 362 -7.49 12.35 -42.05
C MET A 362 -8.49 13.48 -42.24
N GLY A 363 -8.59 14.41 -41.29
CA GLY A 363 -9.66 15.38 -41.16
C GLY A 363 -10.95 14.75 -40.61
N LYS A 364 -11.71 15.51 -39.81
CA LYS A 364 -12.88 14.99 -39.05
C LYS A 364 -13.92 14.25 -39.90
N LYS A 365 -14.22 14.74 -41.13
CA LYS A 365 -15.23 14.15 -41.99
C LYS A 365 -14.80 12.79 -42.50
N LYS A 366 -13.58 12.65 -42.99
CA LYS A 366 -13.05 11.38 -43.52
C LYS A 366 -12.75 10.39 -42.40
N PHE A 367 -12.32 10.88 -41.23
CA PHE A 367 -12.17 10.07 -40.04
C PHE A 367 -13.49 9.42 -39.65
N GLN A 368 -14.57 10.19 -39.58
CA GLN A 368 -15.91 9.64 -39.22
C GLN A 368 -16.43 8.66 -40.28
N GLU A 369 -16.15 8.90 -41.58
CA GLU A 369 -16.56 8.03 -42.68
C GLU A 369 -15.84 6.65 -42.64
N VAL A 370 -14.52 6.66 -42.34
CA VAL A 370 -13.66 5.48 -42.48
C VAL A 370 -13.52 4.74 -41.13
N LEU A 371 -13.42 5.47 -40.03
CA LEU A 371 -13.08 4.92 -38.71
C LEU A 371 -14.19 5.11 -37.68
N GLY A 372 -15.28 5.78 -38.01
CA GLY A 372 -16.37 6.06 -37.06
C GLY A 372 -16.99 4.81 -36.45
N GLU A 373 -17.15 3.74 -37.23
CA GLU A 373 -17.68 2.44 -36.75
C GLU A 373 -16.77 1.72 -35.77
N PHE A 374 -15.47 2.04 -35.77
CA PHE A 374 -14.47 1.46 -34.87
C PHE A 374 -14.21 2.28 -33.61
N VAL A 375 -14.90 3.43 -33.47
CA VAL A 375 -14.75 4.31 -32.31
C VAL A 375 -15.95 4.16 -31.41
N VAL A 376 -15.71 3.68 -30.20
CA VAL A 376 -16.72 3.61 -29.14
C VAL A 376 -16.41 4.62 -28.04
N LYS A 377 -17.44 5.14 -27.43
CA LYS A 377 -17.34 5.89 -26.18
C LYS A 377 -17.94 5.00 -25.07
N PRO A 378 -17.10 4.21 -24.38
CA PRO A 378 -17.62 3.36 -23.32
C PRO A 378 -18.25 4.23 -22.22
N PRO A 379 -19.18 3.67 -21.41
CA PRO A 379 -19.66 4.33 -20.22
C PRO A 379 -18.49 4.78 -19.34
N GLY A 380 -18.58 5.98 -18.78
CA GLY A 380 -17.59 6.49 -17.86
C GLY A 380 -17.67 5.73 -16.53
N LYS A 381 -16.55 5.67 -15.82
CA LYS A 381 -16.58 5.17 -14.42
C LYS A 381 -17.51 6.05 -13.59
N LEU A 382 -18.30 5.42 -12.73
CA LEU A 382 -19.11 6.14 -11.76
C LEU A 382 -18.21 6.91 -10.80
N VAL A 383 -18.57 8.16 -10.54
CA VAL A 383 -17.83 9.05 -9.63
C VAL A 383 -18.79 9.83 -8.77
N LEU A 384 -18.46 10.00 -7.51
CA LEU A 384 -19.18 10.85 -6.59
C LEU A 384 -18.70 12.30 -6.76
N VAL A 385 -19.63 13.22 -6.91
CA VAL A 385 -19.36 14.65 -7.09
C VAL A 385 -20.33 15.49 -6.26
N PRO A 386 -20.03 16.74 -5.95
CA PRO A 386 -20.97 17.67 -5.30
C PRO A 386 -22.24 17.84 -6.14
N ASP A 387 -23.38 18.12 -5.50
CA ASP A 387 -24.67 18.33 -6.18
C ASP A 387 -24.63 19.49 -7.18
N SER A 388 -23.72 20.42 -7.00
CA SER A 388 -23.47 21.56 -7.93
C SER A 388 -22.85 21.13 -9.28
N ASP A 389 -22.37 19.87 -9.42
CA ASP A 389 -21.85 19.37 -10.70
C ASP A 389 -22.99 19.29 -11.73
N PRO A 390 -22.79 19.81 -12.97
CA PRO A 390 -23.84 19.89 -13.98
C PRO A 390 -24.28 18.54 -14.57
N ARG A 391 -23.55 17.45 -14.30
CA ARG A 391 -23.87 16.13 -14.84
C ARG A 391 -25.12 15.54 -14.13
N PRO A 392 -25.98 14.79 -14.88
CA PRO A 392 -27.13 14.15 -14.27
C PRO A 392 -26.69 13.04 -13.29
N ALA A 393 -27.46 12.88 -12.22
CA ALA A 393 -27.28 11.75 -11.31
C ALA A 393 -27.59 10.43 -12.02
N VAL A 394 -26.85 9.37 -11.68
CA VAL A 394 -27.10 8.00 -12.16
C VAL A 394 -28.06 7.32 -11.16
N ASP A 395 -29.11 6.70 -11.70
CA ASP A 395 -30.00 5.85 -10.93
C ASP A 395 -29.36 4.46 -10.79
N LEU A 396 -28.94 4.13 -9.57
CA LEU A 396 -28.22 2.88 -9.28
C LEU A 396 -29.18 1.68 -9.15
N ASP A 397 -30.49 1.90 -8.97
CA ASP A 397 -31.48 0.81 -8.84
C ASP A 397 -31.73 0.11 -10.19
N THR A 398 -31.53 0.81 -11.31
CA THR A 398 -31.65 0.23 -12.65
C THR A 398 -30.39 -0.50 -13.13
N ALA A 399 -29.22 -0.21 -12.55
CA ALA A 399 -27.95 -0.83 -12.96
C ALA A 399 -27.81 -2.29 -12.45
N THR A 400 -28.51 -2.68 -11.41
CA THR A 400 -28.50 -4.06 -10.88
C THR A 400 -29.29 -5.04 -11.76
N ASP A 401 -30.27 -4.58 -12.53
CA ASP A 401 -31.06 -5.43 -13.40
C ASP A 401 -30.42 -5.77 -14.75
N GLU A 402 -29.44 -4.97 -15.21
CA GLU A 402 -28.74 -5.25 -16.48
C GLU A 402 -27.60 -6.27 -16.33
N PHE A 403 -27.09 -6.49 -15.12
CA PHE A 403 -26.04 -7.48 -14.86
C PHE A 403 -26.55 -8.90 -14.57
N THR A 404 -27.84 -9.10 -14.35
CA THR A 404 -28.44 -10.42 -14.12
C THR A 404 -28.89 -11.15 -15.39
N SER A 405 -28.68 -10.58 -16.57
CA SER A 405 -29.12 -11.18 -17.86
C SER A 405 -28.03 -11.80 -18.72
N LEU A 406 -26.86 -12.13 -18.11
CA LEU A 406 -25.77 -12.89 -18.77
C LEU A 406 -25.42 -14.13 -17.91
N GLU A 407 -26.40 -15.03 -17.70
CA GLU A 407 -26.15 -16.45 -17.44
C GLU A 407 -26.50 -17.29 -18.70
#